data_3b9a14ff2ffc0bf1e98e4322e5c859ef
#
_entry.id   3b9a14ff2ffc0bf1e98e4322e5c859ef
#
_cell.length_a   1.000
_cell.length_b   1.000
_cell.length_c   1.000
_cell.angle_alpha   90.00
_cell.angle_beta   90.00
_cell.angle_gamma   90.00
#
_symmetry.space_group_name_H-M   'P 1'
#
loop_
_entity.id
_entity.type
_entity.pdbx_description
1 polymer ?
#
loop_
_entity_poly.entity_id
_entity_poly.type
_entity_poly.pdbx_seq_one_letter_code
_entity_poly.pdbx_strand_id
1 'polypeptide(L)' 'MRLVGDNVETGVYPTKEALKLAEELELDLVEISPNAQPPVCKIVDYKKFLYEQKKK' A
#
# COMPACT_ATOMS: atom_id res chain seq x y z
N MET A 1 -10.17 1.75 -5.03
CA MET A 1 -9.16 0.70 -5.11
C MET A 1 -9.31 -0.30 -3.97
N ARG A 2 -8.82 -1.48 -4.18
CA ARG A 2 -8.83 -2.50 -3.14
C ARG A 2 -7.51 -2.46 -2.37
N LEU A 3 -7.59 -2.34 -1.06
CA LEU A 3 -6.41 -2.32 -0.21
C LEU A 3 -6.19 -3.67 0.45
N VAL A 4 -4.94 -4.10 0.46
CA VAL A 4 -4.52 -5.29 1.19
C VAL A 4 -3.27 -4.95 2.00
N GLY A 5 -3.06 -5.65 3.08
CA GLY A 5 -1.89 -5.42 3.93
C GLY A 5 -2.14 -5.84 5.37
N ASP A 6 -1.07 -5.99 6.11
CA ASP A 6 -1.16 -6.40 7.51
C ASP A 6 -1.61 -5.27 8.43
N ASN A 7 -1.45 -4.03 7.97
CA ASN A 7 -1.74 -2.84 8.76
C ASN A 7 -3.14 -2.28 8.52
N VAL A 8 -3.85 -2.81 7.55
CA VAL A 8 -5.20 -2.35 7.21
C VAL A 8 -6.08 -3.55 6.92
N GLU A 9 -7.37 -3.38 7.13
CA GLU A 9 -8.34 -4.41 6.78
C GLU A 9 -8.48 -4.46 5.26
N THR A 10 -8.48 -5.67 4.72
CA THR A 10 -8.71 -5.86 3.28
C THR A 10 -10.12 -5.41 2.92
N GLY A 11 -10.20 -4.52 1.93
CA GLY A 11 -11.48 -4.00 1.48
C GLY A 11 -11.31 -3.00 0.36
N VAL A 12 -12.43 -2.48 -0.11
CA VAL A 12 -12.44 -1.47 -1.17
C VAL A 12 -12.49 -0.09 -0.54
N TYR A 13 -11.53 0.74 -0.92
CA TYR A 13 -11.41 2.11 -0.42
C TYR A 13 -11.25 3.07 -1.59
N PRO A 14 -11.76 4.31 -1.46
CA PRO A 14 -11.47 5.33 -2.46
C PRO A 14 -10.02 5.74 -2.41
N THR A 15 -9.50 6.24 -3.52
CA THR A 15 -8.09 6.64 -3.62
C THR A 15 -7.69 7.62 -2.51
N LYS A 16 -8.57 8.56 -2.19
CA LYS A 16 -8.30 9.55 -1.14
C LYS A 16 -8.09 8.91 0.22
N GLU A 17 -8.95 7.93 0.55
CA GLU A 17 -8.85 7.22 1.81
C GLU A 17 -7.59 6.36 1.86
N ALA A 18 -7.28 5.69 0.76
CA ALA A 18 -6.09 4.85 0.65
C ALA A 18 -4.82 5.67 0.87
N LEU A 19 -4.72 6.80 0.21
CA LEU A 19 -3.58 7.69 0.35
C LEU A 19 -3.46 8.22 1.78
N LYS A 20 -4.58 8.58 2.37
CA LYS A 20 -4.61 9.08 3.75
C LYS A 20 -4.15 8.01 4.74
N LEU A 21 -4.62 6.79 4.56
CA LEU A 21 -4.20 5.68 5.42
C LEU A 21 -2.69 5.42 5.31
N ALA A 22 -2.17 5.43 4.10
CA ALA A 22 -0.74 5.26 3.88
C ALA A 22 0.05 6.37 4.56
N GLU A 23 -0.42 7.60 4.47
CA GLU A 23 0.23 8.74 5.09
C GLU A 23 0.20 8.66 6.62
N GLU A 24 -0.95 8.30 7.18
CA GLU A 24 -1.08 8.16 8.63
C GLU A 24 -0.16 7.08 9.20
N LEU A 25 0.02 6.01 8.46
CA LEU A 25 0.89 4.91 8.86
C LEU A 25 2.36 5.15 8.47
N GLU A 26 2.63 6.26 7.82
CA GLU A 26 3.96 6.59 7.28
C GLU A 26 4.46 5.49 6.34
N LEU A 27 3.56 4.91 5.59
CA LEU A 27 3.84 3.85 4.63
C LEU A 27 3.57 4.33 3.21
N ASP A 28 3.96 3.52 2.26
CA ASP A 28 3.73 3.84 0.86
C ASP A 28 2.63 2.95 0.28
N LEU A 29 1.92 3.51 -0.68
CA LEU A 29 0.87 2.81 -1.38
C LEU A 29 1.43 2.27 -2.69
N VAL A 30 1.42 0.96 -2.85
CA VAL A 30 1.97 0.30 -4.03
C VAL A 30 0.86 -0.44 -4.76
N GLU A 31 0.75 -0.19 -6.06
CA GLU A 31 -0.21 -0.87 -6.90
C GLU A 31 0.37 -2.22 -7.33
N ILE A 32 -0.30 -3.29 -6.93
CA ILE A 32 0.18 -4.64 -7.21
C ILE A 32 -0.58 -5.33 -8.34
N SER A 33 -1.80 -4.90 -8.60
CA SER A 33 -2.60 -5.49 -9.68
C SER A 33 -3.40 -4.40 -10.39
N PRO A 34 -2.77 -3.67 -11.32
CA PRO A 34 -3.43 -2.57 -12.02
C PRO A 34 -4.54 -3.04 -12.97
N ASN A 35 -4.46 -4.28 -13.43
CA ASN A 35 -5.44 -4.84 -14.36
C ASN A 35 -6.71 -5.33 -13.68
N ALA A 36 -6.69 -5.41 -12.36
CA ALA A 36 -7.88 -5.81 -11.60
C ALA A 36 -8.89 -4.66 -11.54
N GLN A 37 -10.15 -4.99 -11.43
CA GLN A 37 -11.20 -4.01 -11.27
C GLN A 37 -12.02 -4.35 -10.03
N PRO A 38 -11.87 -3.54 -8.96
CA PRO A 38 -10.98 -2.38 -8.84
C PRO A 38 -9.51 -2.79 -8.74
N PRO A 39 -8.59 -1.88 -9.05
CA PRO A 39 -7.16 -2.18 -8.93
C PRO A 39 -6.78 -2.50 -7.48
N VAL A 40 -5.86 -3.42 -7.32
CA VAL A 40 -5.43 -3.85 -5.99
C VAL A 40 -4.13 -3.13 -5.64
N CYS A 41 -4.14 -2.51 -4.47
CA CYS A 41 -2.97 -1.80 -3.95
C CYS A 41 -2.61 -2.35 -2.58
N LYS A 42 -1.35 -2.24 -2.23
CA LYS A 42 -0.84 -2.71 -0.95
C LYS A 42 -0.14 -1.56 -0.23
N ILE A 43 -0.36 -1.47 1.07
CA ILE A 43 0.33 -0.49 1.90
C ILE A 43 1.54 -1.19 2.51
N VAL A 44 2.74 -0.72 2.15
CA VAL A 44 3.99 -1.31 2.61
C VAL A 44 4.96 -0.22 3.01
N ASP A 45 5.92 -0.57 3.85
CA ASP A 45 6.99 0.33 4.24
C ASP A 45 8.08 0.27 3.17
N TYR A 46 7.95 1.15 2.19
CA TYR A 46 8.88 1.22 1.07
C TYR A 46 10.29 1.60 1.52
N LYS A 47 10.38 2.48 2.51
CA LYS A 47 11.67 2.91 3.05
C LYS A 47 12.42 1.73 3.67
N LYS A 48 11.71 0.93 4.44
CA LYS A 48 12.28 -0.26 5.06
C LYS A 48 12.71 -1.27 4.00
N PHE A 49 11.90 -1.42 2.98
CA PHE A 49 12.19 -2.30 1.85
C PHE A 49 13.49 -1.90 1.15
N LEU A 50 13.63 -0.61 0.85
CA LEU A 50 14.84 -0.10 0.21
C LEU A 50 16.06 -0.23 1.13
N TYR A 51 15.88 0.02 2.40
CA TYR A 51 16.95 -0.09 3.37
C TYR A 51 17.49 -1.51 3.43
N GLU A 52 16.60 -2.49 3.46
CA GLU A 52 17.00 -3.89 3.49
C GLU A 52 17.75 -4.30 2.23
N GLN A 53 17.35 -3.79 1.09
CA GLN A 53 18.02 -4.09 -0.18
C GLN A 53 19.42 -3.49 -0.25
N LYS A 54 19.61 -2.32 0.32
CA LYS A 54 20.90 -1.66 0.34
C LYS A 54 21.84 -2.24 1.37
N LYS A 55 21.29 -2.88 2.37
CA LYS A 55 22.11 -3.45 3.43
C LYS A 55 22.67 -4.79 2.99
N LYS A 56 23.93 -4.83 2.84
CA LYS A 56 24.65 -6.06 2.56
C LYS A 56 25.54 -6.42 3.72
#